data_6446f33055e8eb3bddb8222b02fd0738
#
_entry.id   6446f33055e8eb3bddb8222b02fd0738
#
_cell.length_a   1.000
_cell.length_b   1.000
_cell.length_c   1.000
_cell.angle_alpha   90.00
_cell.angle_beta   90.00
_cell.angle_gamma   90.00
#
_symmetry.space_group_name_H-M   'P 1'
#
loop_
_entity.id
_entity.type
_entity.pdbx_description
1 polymer ?
#
loop_
_entity_poly.entity_id
_entity_poly.type
_entity_poly.pdbx_seq_one_letter_code
_entity_poly.pdbx_strand_id
1 'polypeptide(L)'
;HVSIATLPGMVERTIVVNGFSKSYAMTGWRLGYACGPAPIIKIMTKIHQSAIMSAPTTSQYAAITALRECDGEIDKMRDEYNMRRRLVVHGFNSMGLTCFEPRGAFYAFPCIKSTGMTSQEFCTKLLEQKHVALVPGDAFGASGEGYCRVSYAYSVEHLTEAMKRIREFLKENGINSGEQ
;
A
#
# COMPACT_ATOMS: atom_id res chain seq x y z
N HIS A 1 14.86 4.50 -2.63
CA HIS A 1 15.15 3.45 -1.65
C HIS A 1 16.60 2.98 -1.76
N VAL A 2 17.28 2.87 -0.63
CA VAL A 2 18.63 2.32 -0.55
C VAL A 2 18.58 1.05 0.30
N SER A 3 18.94 -0.08 -0.29
CA SER A 3 18.98 -1.35 0.43
C SER A 3 20.16 -1.35 1.40
N ILE A 4 19.96 -1.84 2.63
CA ILE A 4 21.05 -2.02 3.59
C ILE A 4 22.15 -2.96 3.06
N ALA A 5 21.81 -3.89 2.16
CA ALA A 5 22.77 -4.78 1.53
C ALA A 5 23.81 -4.07 0.66
N THR A 6 23.54 -2.80 0.25
CA THR A 6 24.50 -2.01 -0.57
C THR A 6 25.53 -1.27 0.26
N LEU A 7 25.40 -1.26 1.59
CA LEU A 7 26.36 -0.61 2.47
C LEU A 7 27.63 -1.48 2.65
N PRO A 8 28.79 -0.87 2.85
CA PRO A 8 30.04 -1.62 3.07
C PRO A 8 29.93 -2.64 4.19
N GLY A 9 30.33 -3.89 3.95
CA GLY A 9 30.31 -4.97 4.91
C GLY A 9 28.94 -5.54 5.25
N MET A 10 27.87 -5.09 4.58
CA MET A 10 26.50 -5.54 4.89
C MET A 10 26.00 -6.70 4.03
N VAL A 11 26.55 -6.94 2.85
CA VAL A 11 26.16 -8.06 1.97
C VAL A 11 26.19 -9.40 2.69
N GLU A 12 27.26 -9.63 3.47
CA GLU A 12 27.50 -10.90 4.19
C GLU A 12 26.62 -11.08 5.44
N ARG A 13 25.90 -10.02 5.81
CA ARG A 13 25.08 -9.95 7.05
C ARG A 13 23.61 -9.67 6.77
N THR A 14 23.22 -9.61 5.49
CA THR A 14 21.86 -9.24 5.08
C THR A 14 21.20 -10.37 4.32
N ILE A 15 19.94 -10.63 4.66
CA ILE A 15 19.05 -11.44 3.85
C ILE A 15 17.98 -10.49 3.31
N VAL A 16 17.96 -10.31 2.00
CA VAL A 16 16.93 -9.54 1.30
C VAL A 16 15.77 -10.48 0.99
N VAL A 17 14.58 -10.15 1.49
CA VAL A 17 13.34 -10.87 1.16
C VAL A 17 12.45 -9.93 0.39
N ASN A 18 12.01 -10.34 -0.79
CA ASN A 18 11.17 -9.53 -1.65
C ASN A 18 10.16 -10.41 -2.40
N GLY A 19 9.19 -9.78 -3.05
CA GLY A 19 8.11 -10.48 -3.75
C GLY A 19 7.64 -9.76 -5.00
N PHE A 20 7.09 -10.53 -5.92
CA PHE A 20 6.56 -10.05 -7.20
C PHE A 20 5.13 -9.49 -7.07
N SER A 21 4.47 -9.77 -5.95
CA SER A 21 3.04 -9.48 -5.77
C SER A 21 2.65 -8.02 -6.04
N LYS A 22 3.48 -7.06 -5.64
CA LYS A 22 3.17 -5.63 -5.74
C LYS A 22 3.90 -4.96 -6.89
N SER A 23 5.22 -5.08 -6.94
CA SER A 23 6.05 -4.42 -7.95
C SER A 23 5.70 -4.85 -9.39
N TYR A 24 5.34 -6.11 -9.58
CA TYR A 24 5.00 -6.68 -10.88
C TYR A 24 3.49 -6.99 -11.04
N ALA A 25 2.63 -6.51 -10.14
CA ALA A 25 1.19 -6.80 -10.12
C ALA A 25 0.86 -8.32 -10.15
N MET A 26 1.72 -9.15 -9.56
CA MET A 26 1.64 -10.61 -9.58
C MET A 26 1.10 -11.20 -8.28
N THR A 27 0.06 -10.62 -7.69
CA THR A 27 -0.50 -11.07 -6.40
C THR A 27 -0.98 -12.51 -6.41
N GLY A 28 -1.65 -12.94 -7.49
CA GLY A 28 -2.19 -14.29 -7.68
C GLY A 28 -1.13 -15.34 -7.99
N TRP A 29 0.05 -14.95 -8.44
CA TRP A 29 1.14 -15.86 -8.80
C TRP A 29 1.87 -16.47 -7.62
N ARG A 30 1.67 -15.94 -6.41
CA ARG A 30 2.19 -16.47 -5.15
C ARG A 30 3.71 -16.70 -5.17
N LEU A 31 4.48 -15.72 -5.59
CA LEU A 31 5.93 -15.81 -5.75
C LEU A 31 6.68 -14.69 -5.06
N GLY A 32 7.75 -15.05 -4.38
CA GLY A 32 8.75 -14.17 -3.79
C GLY A 32 10.11 -14.82 -3.85
N TYR A 33 11.13 -14.12 -3.38
CA TYR A 33 12.50 -14.62 -3.36
C TYR A 33 13.26 -14.11 -2.13
N ALA A 34 14.30 -14.84 -1.77
CA ALA A 34 15.26 -14.42 -0.75
C ALA A 34 16.68 -14.52 -1.32
N CYS A 35 17.47 -13.48 -1.07
CA CYS A 35 18.89 -13.42 -1.44
C CYS A 35 19.73 -13.13 -0.20
N GLY A 36 20.83 -13.85 -0.02
CA GLY A 36 21.69 -13.66 1.14
C GLY A 36 22.89 -14.60 1.14
N PRO A 37 23.65 -14.66 2.24
CA PRO A 37 24.81 -15.54 2.35
C PRO A 37 24.48 -17.00 2.08
N ALA A 38 25.25 -17.63 1.22
CA ALA A 38 25.00 -18.99 0.75
C ALA A 38 24.77 -20.05 1.86
N PRO A 39 25.50 -20.05 3.01
CA PRO A 39 25.23 -21.00 4.08
C PRO A 39 23.80 -20.88 4.66
N ILE A 40 23.26 -19.66 4.79
CA ILE A 40 21.93 -19.41 5.32
C ILE A 40 20.87 -19.77 4.29
N ILE A 41 21.04 -19.33 3.04
CA ILE A 41 20.10 -19.65 1.95
C ILE A 41 20.01 -21.17 1.74
N LYS A 42 21.10 -21.89 1.86
CA LYS A 42 21.10 -23.35 1.77
C LYS A 42 20.21 -24.01 2.84
N ILE A 43 20.24 -23.50 4.06
CA ILE A 43 19.39 -24.02 5.15
C ILE A 43 17.91 -23.61 4.91
N MET A 44 17.67 -22.38 4.51
CA MET A 44 16.32 -21.90 4.15
C MET A 44 15.72 -22.76 3.04
N THR A 45 16.48 -23.07 1.99
CA THR A 45 16.04 -23.94 0.88
C THR A 45 15.67 -25.33 1.38
N LYS A 46 16.47 -25.90 2.29
CA LYS A 46 16.18 -27.21 2.87
C LYS A 46 14.89 -27.23 3.67
N ILE A 47 14.63 -26.18 4.46
CA ILE A 47 13.38 -26.05 5.23
C ILE A 47 12.20 -25.86 4.28
N HIS A 48 12.33 -24.96 3.30
CA HIS A 48 11.31 -24.69 2.29
C HIS A 48 10.93 -25.95 1.50
N GLN A 49 11.92 -26.74 1.09
CA GLN A 49 11.71 -28.01 0.40
C GLN A 49 10.86 -28.98 1.23
N SER A 50 11.10 -29.04 2.55
CA SER A 50 10.33 -29.93 3.44
C SER A 50 8.91 -29.41 3.73
N ALA A 51 8.72 -28.08 3.73
CA ALA A 51 7.44 -27.47 4.07
C ALA A 51 6.49 -27.36 2.87
N ILE A 52 6.98 -26.99 1.69
CA ILE A 52 6.16 -26.61 0.52
C ILE A 52 6.64 -27.30 -0.77
N MET A 53 7.83 -27.88 -0.79
CA MET A 53 8.59 -28.42 -1.93
C MET A 53 9.15 -27.31 -2.84
N SER A 54 8.33 -26.56 -3.55
CA SER A 54 8.74 -25.45 -4.42
C SER A 54 7.62 -24.48 -4.67
N ALA A 55 7.95 -23.26 -5.09
CA ALA A 55 6.97 -22.33 -5.65
C ALA A 55 6.42 -22.88 -6.98
N PRO A 56 5.17 -22.49 -7.41
CA PRO A 56 4.61 -22.96 -8.67
C PRO A 56 5.54 -22.70 -9.85
N THR A 57 5.81 -23.72 -10.65
CA THR A 57 6.75 -23.65 -11.79
C THR A 57 6.34 -22.59 -12.80
N THR A 58 5.05 -22.47 -13.10
CA THR A 58 4.52 -21.44 -14.00
C THR A 58 4.83 -20.02 -13.51
N SER A 59 4.72 -19.80 -12.19
CA SER A 59 5.06 -18.51 -11.56
C SER A 59 6.56 -18.20 -11.67
N GLN A 60 7.42 -19.21 -11.55
CA GLN A 60 8.86 -19.03 -11.70
C GLN A 60 9.24 -18.61 -13.12
N TYR A 61 8.65 -19.23 -14.14
CA TYR A 61 8.86 -18.82 -15.54
C TYR A 61 8.31 -17.41 -15.82
N ALA A 62 7.13 -17.09 -15.31
CA ALA A 62 6.57 -15.74 -15.41
C ALA A 62 7.48 -14.69 -14.76
N ALA A 63 8.09 -15.01 -13.61
CA ALA A 63 9.01 -14.10 -12.92
C ALA A 63 10.32 -13.89 -13.71
N ILE A 64 10.80 -14.88 -14.45
CA ILE A 64 11.96 -14.71 -15.31
C ILE A 64 11.66 -13.66 -16.40
N THR A 65 10.51 -13.75 -17.05
CA THR A 65 10.07 -12.75 -18.03
C THR A 65 9.86 -11.39 -17.38
N ALA A 66 9.20 -11.35 -16.22
CA ALA A 66 8.99 -10.10 -15.49
C ALA A 66 10.31 -9.36 -15.20
N LEU A 67 11.32 -10.07 -14.71
CA LEU A 67 12.63 -9.50 -14.40
C LEU A 67 13.45 -9.08 -15.63
N ARG A 68 13.21 -9.71 -16.77
CA ARG A 68 14.00 -9.45 -17.99
C ARG A 68 13.37 -8.39 -18.89
N GLU A 69 12.06 -8.27 -18.87
CA GLU A 69 11.33 -7.60 -19.97
C GLU A 69 10.31 -6.57 -19.47
N CYS A 70 9.97 -6.51 -18.16
CA CYS A 70 8.84 -5.71 -17.68
C CYS A 70 9.23 -4.45 -16.90
N ASP A 71 10.46 -3.98 -16.96
CA ASP A 71 10.85 -2.75 -16.25
C ASP A 71 10.06 -1.53 -16.72
N GLY A 72 9.80 -1.41 -18.03
CA GLY A 72 8.97 -0.34 -18.59
C GLY A 72 7.52 -0.35 -18.10
N GLU A 73 6.98 -1.52 -17.78
CA GLU A 73 5.62 -1.64 -17.24
C GLU A 73 5.58 -1.21 -15.76
N ILE A 74 6.66 -1.48 -15.00
CA ILE A 74 6.80 -0.98 -13.63
C ILE A 74 6.82 0.54 -13.60
N ASP A 75 7.56 1.17 -14.50
CA ASP A 75 7.64 2.62 -14.61
C ASP A 75 6.27 3.23 -14.92
N LYS A 76 5.53 2.68 -15.86
CA LYS A 76 4.15 3.11 -16.18
C LYS A 76 3.23 2.99 -14.95
N MET A 77 3.24 1.84 -14.27
CA MET A 77 2.45 1.65 -13.05
C MET A 77 2.84 2.63 -11.94
N ARG A 78 4.13 2.90 -11.75
CA ARG A 78 4.61 3.86 -10.77
C ARG A 78 4.09 5.27 -11.07
N ASP A 79 4.13 5.70 -12.31
CA ASP A 79 3.68 7.03 -12.71
C ASP A 79 2.16 7.19 -12.55
N GLU A 80 1.40 6.16 -12.88
CA GLU A 80 -0.04 6.07 -12.64
C GLU A 80 -0.37 6.15 -11.14
N TYR A 81 0.32 5.37 -10.29
CA TYR A 81 0.17 5.45 -8.84
C TYR A 81 0.55 6.81 -8.29
N ASN A 82 1.56 7.46 -8.83
CA ASN A 82 1.97 8.79 -8.41
C ASN A 82 0.89 9.85 -8.71
N MET A 83 0.21 9.75 -9.85
CA MET A 83 -0.93 10.58 -10.18
C MET A 83 -2.09 10.38 -9.20
N ARG A 84 -2.47 9.13 -8.95
CA ARG A 84 -3.54 8.76 -8.00
C ARG A 84 -3.22 9.19 -6.57
N ARG A 85 -1.97 9.04 -6.15
CA ARG A 85 -1.47 9.52 -4.85
C ARG A 85 -1.72 11.02 -4.68
N ARG A 86 -1.34 11.83 -5.68
CA ARG A 86 -1.56 13.28 -5.66
C ARG A 86 -3.03 13.64 -5.56
N LEU A 87 -3.89 12.97 -6.33
CA LEU A 87 -5.33 13.16 -6.28
C LEU A 87 -5.89 12.91 -4.88
N VAL A 88 -5.52 11.78 -4.25
CA VAL A 88 -6.03 11.40 -2.93
C VAL A 88 -5.50 12.33 -1.84
N VAL A 89 -4.20 12.62 -1.82
CA VAL A 89 -3.59 13.52 -0.83
C VAL A 89 -4.19 14.93 -0.93
N HIS A 90 -4.30 15.48 -2.16
CA HIS A 90 -4.94 16.77 -2.38
C HIS A 90 -6.41 16.74 -1.95
N GLY A 91 -7.14 15.69 -2.31
CA GLY A 91 -8.54 15.53 -1.94
C GLY A 91 -8.78 15.62 -0.44
N PHE A 92 -8.02 14.86 0.36
CA PHE A 92 -8.15 14.91 1.83
C PHE A 92 -7.75 16.26 2.40
N ASN A 93 -6.61 16.82 1.99
CA ASN A 93 -6.16 18.11 2.48
C ASN A 93 -7.16 19.23 2.13
N SER A 94 -7.78 19.21 0.94
CA SER A 94 -8.80 20.18 0.55
C SER A 94 -10.10 20.06 1.34
N MET A 95 -10.30 18.95 2.04
CA MET A 95 -11.45 18.73 2.93
C MET A 95 -11.12 19.02 4.42
N GLY A 96 -9.93 19.57 4.72
CA GLY A 96 -9.49 19.81 6.09
C GLY A 96 -9.04 18.56 6.87
N LEU A 97 -8.86 17.43 6.18
CA LEU A 97 -8.34 16.20 6.75
C LEU A 97 -6.85 16.09 6.40
N THR A 98 -5.98 16.44 7.32
CA THR A 98 -4.53 16.45 7.08
C THR A 98 -4.05 15.08 6.59
N CYS A 99 -3.49 15.06 5.40
CA CYS A 99 -2.92 13.86 4.78
C CYS A 99 -1.48 14.12 4.38
N PHE A 100 -0.54 13.44 5.03
CA PHE A 100 0.86 13.49 4.66
C PHE A 100 1.09 12.77 3.32
N GLU A 101 2.05 13.29 2.57
CA GLU A 101 2.43 12.70 1.29
C GLU A 101 3.18 11.38 1.50
N PRO A 102 2.60 10.23 1.15
CA PRO A 102 3.29 8.94 1.25
C PRO A 102 4.38 8.86 0.17
N ARG A 103 5.55 8.38 0.55
CA ARG A 103 6.71 8.23 -0.35
C ARG A 103 6.90 6.80 -0.86
N GLY A 104 5.95 5.93 -0.60
CA GLY A 104 5.98 4.54 -1.04
C GLY A 104 4.64 3.86 -0.86
N ALA A 105 4.53 2.63 -1.35
CA ALA A 105 3.30 1.83 -1.41
C ALA A 105 2.16 2.53 -2.20
N PHE A 106 0.93 2.12 -1.98
CA PHE A 106 -0.28 2.66 -2.60
C PHE A 106 -1.35 2.95 -1.54
N TYR A 107 -0.91 3.42 -0.36
CA TYR A 107 -1.78 3.80 0.75
C TYR A 107 -1.50 5.23 1.19
N ALA A 108 -2.58 5.96 1.50
CA ALA A 108 -2.55 7.21 2.25
C ALA A 108 -3.11 6.97 3.65
N PHE A 109 -2.74 7.85 4.59
CA PHE A 109 -3.14 7.70 6.00
C PHE A 109 -3.61 9.07 6.56
N PRO A 110 -4.76 9.59 6.07
CA PRO A 110 -5.29 10.87 6.50
C PRO A 110 -5.69 10.88 7.98
N CYS A 111 -5.46 12.01 8.62
CA CYS A 111 -5.90 12.30 9.98
C CYS A 111 -7.37 12.72 9.96
N ILE A 112 -8.20 12.04 10.76
CA ILE A 112 -9.64 12.34 10.87
C ILE A 112 -10.00 12.96 12.23
N LYS A 113 -9.02 13.33 13.05
CA LYS A 113 -9.23 13.89 14.41
C LYS A 113 -10.09 15.15 14.42
N SER A 114 -10.00 15.96 13.35
CA SER A 114 -10.84 17.18 13.20
C SER A 114 -12.33 16.88 13.11
N THR A 115 -12.72 15.63 12.82
CA THR A 115 -14.13 15.22 12.77
C THR A 115 -14.75 14.98 14.13
N GLY A 116 -13.94 14.84 15.19
CA GLY A 116 -14.39 14.45 16.54
C GLY A 116 -14.81 12.98 16.65
N MET A 117 -14.71 12.19 15.60
CA MET A 117 -15.05 10.76 15.58
C MET A 117 -13.83 9.91 15.88
N THR A 118 -14.04 8.74 16.48
CA THR A 118 -13.02 7.69 16.51
C THR A 118 -12.78 7.10 15.13
N SER A 119 -11.64 6.43 14.94
CA SER A 119 -11.30 5.77 13.66
C SER A 119 -12.37 4.79 13.22
N GLN A 120 -12.89 4.00 14.17
CA GLN A 120 -13.93 3.01 13.93
C GLN A 120 -15.27 3.67 13.57
N GLU A 121 -15.70 4.70 14.31
CA GLU A 121 -16.95 5.42 14.05
C GLU A 121 -16.94 6.06 12.67
N PHE A 122 -15.86 6.75 12.32
CA PHE A 122 -15.70 7.40 11.03
C PHE A 122 -15.83 6.39 9.88
N CYS A 123 -15.07 5.32 9.93
CA CYS A 123 -15.07 4.31 8.86
C CYS A 123 -16.42 3.59 8.75
N THR A 124 -17.06 3.26 9.87
CA THR A 124 -18.36 2.58 9.88
C THR A 124 -19.45 3.49 9.31
N LYS A 125 -19.58 4.72 9.80
CA LYS A 125 -20.59 5.67 9.32
C LYS A 125 -20.39 6.02 7.83
N LEU A 126 -19.13 6.20 7.40
CA LEU A 126 -18.83 6.47 6.00
C LEU A 126 -19.23 5.30 5.10
N LEU A 127 -18.99 4.07 5.53
CA LEU A 127 -19.40 2.87 4.80
C LEU A 127 -20.92 2.78 4.71
N GLU A 128 -21.64 2.95 5.81
CA GLU A 128 -23.10 2.84 5.87
C GLU A 128 -23.82 3.93 5.09
N GLN A 129 -23.36 5.18 5.21
CA GLN A 129 -24.02 6.35 4.62
C GLN A 129 -23.62 6.63 3.17
N LYS A 130 -22.38 6.33 2.81
CA LYS A 130 -21.81 6.72 1.50
C LYS A 130 -21.23 5.58 0.69
N HIS A 131 -21.23 4.34 1.24
CA HIS A 131 -20.67 3.15 0.59
C HIS A 131 -19.19 3.30 0.18
N VAL A 132 -18.41 4.00 1.03
CA VAL A 132 -16.97 4.13 0.90
C VAL A 132 -16.30 3.38 2.03
N ALA A 133 -15.56 2.32 1.68
CA ALA A 133 -14.86 1.47 2.64
C ALA A 133 -13.43 1.97 2.85
N LEU A 134 -13.10 2.34 4.08
CA LEU A 134 -11.75 2.64 4.55
C LEU A 134 -11.40 1.70 5.69
N VAL A 135 -10.12 1.59 6.03
CA VAL A 135 -9.69 0.79 7.17
C VAL A 135 -9.37 1.72 8.34
N PRO A 136 -10.01 1.53 9.52
CA PRO A 136 -9.70 2.34 10.69
C PRO A 136 -8.24 2.20 11.09
N GLY A 137 -7.62 3.30 11.51
CA GLY A 137 -6.18 3.35 11.75
C GLY A 137 -5.74 2.54 12.95
N ASP A 138 -6.59 2.41 13.97
CA ASP A 138 -6.34 1.58 15.16
C ASP A 138 -6.19 0.08 14.85
N ALA A 139 -6.68 -0.39 13.70
CA ALA A 139 -6.40 -1.75 13.19
C ALA A 139 -4.89 -2.00 12.96
N PHE A 140 -4.08 -0.95 12.88
CA PHE A 140 -2.61 -1.00 12.72
C PHE A 140 -1.85 -0.70 14.03
N GLY A 141 -2.56 -0.64 15.14
CA GLY A 141 -2.02 -0.36 16.48
C GLY A 141 -2.62 0.90 17.08
N ALA A 142 -2.52 1.03 18.40
CA ALA A 142 -3.14 2.12 19.17
C ALA A 142 -2.74 3.55 18.70
N SER A 143 -1.53 3.70 18.16
CA SER A 143 -1.07 4.98 17.60
C SER A 143 -1.79 5.39 16.31
N GLY A 144 -2.53 4.47 15.68
CA GLY A 144 -3.33 4.74 14.50
C GLY A 144 -4.70 5.33 14.79
N GLU A 145 -5.10 5.47 16.06
CA GLU A 145 -6.36 6.11 16.43
C GLU A 145 -6.40 7.58 15.98
N GLY A 146 -7.55 7.97 15.42
CA GLY A 146 -7.73 9.28 14.79
C GLY A 146 -7.21 9.37 13.35
N TYR A 147 -6.95 8.22 12.74
CA TYR A 147 -6.54 8.09 11.33
C TYR A 147 -7.36 7.01 10.62
N CYS A 148 -7.30 7.00 9.28
CA CYS A 148 -7.81 5.89 8.49
C CYS A 148 -6.85 5.57 7.33
N ARG A 149 -6.79 4.29 6.92
CA ARG A 149 -6.01 3.87 5.76
C ARG A 149 -6.86 3.88 4.50
N VAL A 150 -6.35 4.54 3.48
CA VAL A 150 -6.96 4.66 2.16
C VAL A 150 -6.06 4.00 1.14
N SER A 151 -6.60 3.08 0.33
CA SER A 151 -5.90 2.54 -0.83
C SER A 151 -6.18 3.42 -2.06
N TYR A 152 -5.12 3.78 -2.81
CA TYR A 152 -5.29 4.41 -4.11
C TYR A 152 -4.96 3.47 -5.29
N ALA A 153 -5.05 2.16 -5.05
CA ALA A 153 -4.94 1.12 -6.07
C ALA A 153 -6.28 0.89 -6.80
N TYR A 154 -6.98 1.98 -7.12
CA TYR A 154 -8.25 2.01 -7.85
C TYR A 154 -8.16 2.96 -9.02
N SER A 155 -9.13 2.92 -9.95
CA SER A 155 -9.16 3.86 -11.07
C SER A 155 -9.38 5.30 -10.60
N VAL A 156 -8.98 6.27 -11.43
CA VAL A 156 -9.16 7.70 -11.14
C VAL A 156 -10.62 8.04 -10.93
N GLU A 157 -11.52 7.44 -11.72
CA GLU A 157 -12.97 7.65 -11.63
C GLU A 157 -13.50 7.21 -10.26
N HIS A 158 -13.13 6.01 -9.80
CA HIS A 158 -13.53 5.50 -8.49
C HIS A 158 -12.98 6.35 -7.34
N LEU A 159 -11.71 6.78 -7.45
CA LEU A 159 -11.10 7.64 -6.45
C LEU A 159 -11.76 9.01 -6.39
N THR A 160 -12.08 9.60 -7.54
CA THR A 160 -12.78 10.88 -7.62
C THR A 160 -14.17 10.79 -7.01
N GLU A 161 -14.92 9.74 -7.33
CA GLU A 161 -16.25 9.51 -6.75
C GLU A 161 -16.15 9.27 -5.23
N ALA A 162 -15.15 8.52 -4.76
CA ALA A 162 -14.94 8.33 -3.33
C ALA A 162 -14.64 9.66 -2.62
N MET A 163 -13.78 10.52 -3.19
CA MET A 163 -13.47 11.84 -2.63
C MET A 163 -14.72 12.73 -2.57
N LYS A 164 -15.59 12.70 -3.61
CA LYS A 164 -16.87 13.40 -3.61
C LYS A 164 -17.78 12.92 -2.47
N ARG A 165 -17.95 11.62 -2.31
CA ARG A 165 -18.80 11.03 -1.27
C ARG A 165 -18.27 11.31 0.14
N ILE A 166 -16.96 11.32 0.35
CA ILE A 166 -16.35 11.70 1.63
C ILE A 166 -16.66 13.18 1.93
N ARG A 167 -16.55 14.07 0.96
CA ARG A 167 -16.90 15.49 1.13
C ARG A 167 -18.37 15.69 1.50
N GLU A 168 -19.27 14.98 0.84
CA GLU A 168 -20.70 14.99 1.17
C GLU A 168 -20.96 14.47 2.59
N PHE A 169 -20.29 13.38 2.96
CA PHE A 169 -20.36 12.82 4.32
C PHE A 169 -19.94 13.83 5.39
N LEU A 170 -18.82 14.49 5.20
CA LEU A 170 -18.35 15.53 6.13
C LEU A 170 -19.37 16.66 6.28
N LYS A 171 -19.89 17.16 5.16
CA LYS A 171 -20.89 18.24 5.15
C LYS A 171 -22.18 17.83 5.86
N GLU A 172 -22.72 16.65 5.59
CA GLU A 172 -23.95 16.13 6.19
C GLU A 172 -23.82 15.88 7.70
N ASN A 173 -22.61 15.59 8.17
CA ASN A 173 -22.32 15.41 9.59
C ASN A 173 -21.86 16.70 10.30
N GLY A 174 -22.01 17.88 9.66
CA GLY A 174 -21.68 19.17 10.25
C GLY A 174 -20.18 19.42 10.46
N ILE A 175 -19.34 18.67 9.76
CA ILE A 175 -17.89 18.81 9.83
C ILE A 175 -17.48 19.83 8.78
N ASN A 176 -16.97 20.98 9.22
CA ASN A 176 -16.51 22.03 8.30
C ASN A 176 -15.32 21.52 7.49
N SER A 177 -15.56 21.18 6.23
CA SER A 177 -14.51 21.06 5.23
C SER A 177 -13.98 22.47 5.00
N GLY A 178 -12.69 22.69 5.36
CA GLY A 178 -12.06 24.00 5.23
C GLY A 178 -12.07 24.51 3.79
N GLU A 179 -13.17 25.12 3.40
CA GLU A 179 -13.22 26.01 2.24
C GLU A 179 -12.66 27.36 2.68
N GLN A 180 -11.36 27.56 2.47
CA GLN A 180 -10.73 28.88 2.36
C GLN A 180 -10.19 29.04 0.95
#